data_99c3f63e027af1834bf80fa06847afb7
#
_entry.id   99c3f63e027af1834bf80fa06847afb7
#
_cell.length_a   1.000
_cell.length_b   1.000
_cell.length_c   1.000
_cell.angle_alpha   90.00
_cell.angle_beta   90.00
_cell.angle_gamma   90.00
#
_symmetry.space_group_name_H-M   'P 1'
#
loop_
_entity.id
_entity.type
_entity.pdbx_description
1 polymer ?
#
loop_
_entity_poly.entity_id
_entity_poly.type
_entity_poly.pdbx_seq_one_letter_code
_entity_poly.pdbx_strand_id
1 'polypeptide(L)'
;NQNELEKLISNLKIEQTISGGSVANSIVGLSQLGNNVGFIGKVNDDKLGEKYENGLKNEKVNYFYTKKKENIPTGSCLILITPDSERTMCAFLGIAGKINDKDVEEKVLKNAEITFLEGYLWDEGEPKKAFDKAINCSKKVAMSLSDLFCVERHKQHFLDLVKNKLDIVFANEQEIFSLLNTQSLEEVISFSKEQNKNIIITRGDKGAIAVK
;
A
#
# COMPACT_ATOMS: atom_id res chain seq x y z
N ASN A 1 -4.02 13.01 14.66
CA ASN A 1 -4.89 12.04 15.33
C ASN A 1 -6.35 12.24 14.92
N GLN A 2 -7.28 11.38 15.39
CA GLN A 2 -8.70 11.46 15.03
C GLN A 2 -9.32 12.83 15.34
N ASN A 3 -9.12 13.35 16.54
CA ASN A 3 -9.69 14.63 16.96
C ASN A 3 -9.19 15.81 16.10
N GLU A 4 -7.94 15.78 15.68
CA GLU A 4 -7.37 16.80 14.78
C GLU A 4 -8.04 16.73 13.40
N LEU A 5 -8.22 15.53 12.85
CA LEU A 5 -8.89 15.37 11.58
C LEU A 5 -10.35 15.81 11.64
N GLU A 6 -11.09 15.42 12.68
CA GLU A 6 -12.47 15.83 12.89
C GLU A 6 -12.61 17.36 13.01
N LYS A 7 -11.68 18.01 13.71
CA LYS A 7 -11.62 19.47 13.83
C LYS A 7 -11.34 20.14 12.48
N LEU A 8 -10.49 19.56 11.63
CA LEU A 8 -10.25 20.05 10.28
C LEU A 8 -11.53 19.92 9.43
N ILE A 9 -12.12 18.73 9.42
CA ILE A 9 -13.32 18.43 8.63
C ILE A 9 -14.50 19.32 9.02
N SER A 10 -14.69 19.61 10.31
CA SER A 10 -15.82 20.43 10.80
C SER A 10 -15.84 21.86 10.23
N ASN A 11 -14.70 22.36 9.77
CA ASN A 11 -14.57 23.70 9.19
C ASN A 11 -14.54 23.71 7.66
N LEU A 12 -14.74 22.56 7.02
CA LEU A 12 -14.63 22.42 5.58
C LEU A 12 -15.89 21.84 4.97
N LYS A 13 -16.20 22.27 3.75
CA LYS A 13 -17.22 21.62 2.93
C LYS A 13 -16.60 20.42 2.23
N ILE A 14 -17.08 19.22 2.55
CA ILE A 14 -16.64 18.00 1.87
C ILE A 14 -17.38 17.89 0.54
N GLU A 15 -16.66 18.00 -0.55
CA GLU A 15 -17.22 17.89 -1.91
C GLU A 15 -17.54 16.43 -2.27
N GLN A 16 -16.65 15.49 -1.91
CA GLN A 16 -16.81 14.08 -2.25
C GLN A 16 -16.20 13.18 -1.18
N THR A 17 -16.77 11.99 -0.99
CA THR A 17 -16.21 10.91 -0.19
C THR A 17 -16.21 9.64 -1.03
N ILE A 18 -15.03 9.09 -1.30
CA ILE A 18 -14.82 7.89 -2.12
C ILE A 18 -13.95 6.88 -1.39
N SER A 19 -14.06 5.62 -1.77
CA SER A 19 -13.08 4.59 -1.36
C SER A 19 -11.73 4.88 -1.97
N GLY A 20 -10.65 4.65 -1.21
CA GLY A 20 -9.29 4.93 -1.66
C GLY A 20 -8.28 4.07 -0.91
N GLY A 21 -7.02 4.43 -1.02
CA GLY A 21 -5.86 3.72 -0.50
C GLY A 21 -4.96 3.26 -1.65
N SER A 22 -3.65 3.34 -1.46
CA SER A 22 -2.66 3.08 -2.52
C SER A 22 -2.78 1.68 -3.12
N VAL A 23 -2.77 0.65 -2.27
CA VAL A 23 -2.95 -0.74 -2.72
C VAL A 23 -4.36 -0.97 -3.26
N ALA A 24 -5.39 -0.45 -2.58
CA ALA A 24 -6.77 -0.63 -3.04
C ALA A 24 -7.00 -0.04 -4.43
N ASN A 25 -6.46 1.14 -4.72
CA ASN A 25 -6.55 1.75 -6.05
C ASN A 25 -5.85 0.89 -7.11
N SER A 26 -4.69 0.31 -6.81
CA SER A 26 -3.96 -0.59 -7.70
C SER A 26 -4.77 -1.87 -7.98
N ILE A 27 -5.38 -2.44 -6.95
CA ILE A 27 -6.21 -3.65 -7.07
C ILE A 27 -7.50 -3.37 -7.84
N VAL A 28 -8.14 -2.22 -7.63
CA VAL A 28 -9.30 -1.78 -8.43
C VAL A 28 -8.91 -1.64 -9.91
N GLY A 29 -7.79 -0.98 -10.21
CA GLY A 29 -7.30 -0.88 -11.59
C GLY A 29 -7.05 -2.24 -12.23
N LEU A 30 -6.46 -3.19 -11.50
CA LEU A 30 -6.28 -4.57 -11.99
C LEU A 30 -7.63 -5.29 -12.21
N SER A 31 -8.61 -5.07 -11.35
CA SER A 31 -9.97 -5.62 -11.54
C SER A 31 -10.62 -5.07 -12.81
N GLN A 32 -10.53 -3.77 -13.05
CA GLN A 32 -11.03 -3.11 -14.26
C GLN A 32 -10.35 -3.63 -15.53
N LEU A 33 -9.10 -4.07 -15.45
CA LEU A 33 -8.39 -4.76 -16.52
C LEU A 33 -8.76 -6.25 -16.67
N GLY A 34 -9.76 -6.73 -15.94
CA GLY A 34 -10.28 -8.09 -16.06
C GLY A 34 -9.56 -9.15 -15.22
N ASN A 35 -8.68 -8.76 -14.31
CA ASN A 35 -8.00 -9.71 -13.43
C ASN A 35 -8.90 -10.13 -12.26
N ASN A 36 -8.72 -11.36 -11.79
CA ASN A 36 -9.30 -11.84 -10.53
C ASN A 36 -8.43 -11.37 -9.36
N VAL A 37 -8.95 -10.46 -8.57
CA VAL A 37 -8.20 -9.77 -7.53
C VAL A 37 -8.88 -9.88 -6.17
N GLY A 38 -8.06 -9.77 -5.12
CA GLY A 38 -8.52 -9.73 -3.74
C GLY A 38 -7.79 -8.68 -2.94
N PHE A 39 -8.43 -8.20 -1.89
CA PHE A 39 -7.90 -7.21 -0.98
C PHE A 39 -8.03 -7.70 0.46
N ILE A 40 -6.93 -7.66 1.20
CA ILE A 40 -6.88 -7.87 2.64
C ILE A 40 -6.65 -6.53 3.30
N GLY A 41 -7.57 -6.08 4.13
CA GLY A 41 -7.49 -4.79 4.82
C GLY A 41 -8.32 -4.83 6.08
N LYS A 42 -8.39 -3.72 6.80
CA LYS A 42 -9.14 -3.62 8.04
C LYS A 42 -9.97 -2.35 8.09
N VAL A 43 -11.28 -2.51 8.23
CA VAL A 43 -12.25 -1.43 8.44
C VAL A 43 -13.10 -1.71 9.69
N ASN A 44 -13.65 -0.68 10.28
CA ASN A 44 -14.59 -0.82 11.39
C ASN A 44 -16.01 -1.05 10.86
N ASP A 45 -16.90 -1.57 11.70
CA ASP A 45 -18.33 -1.61 11.46
C ASP A 45 -18.94 -0.22 11.71
N ASP A 46 -18.63 0.70 10.80
CA ASP A 46 -19.10 2.08 10.76
C ASP A 46 -19.46 2.49 9.32
N LYS A 47 -20.04 3.69 9.16
CA LYS A 47 -20.50 4.19 7.86
C LYS A 47 -19.39 4.28 6.80
N LEU A 48 -18.16 4.60 7.20
CA LEU A 48 -17.03 4.67 6.27
C LEU A 48 -16.58 3.25 5.87
N GLY A 49 -16.56 2.31 6.81
CA GLY A 49 -16.27 0.92 6.54
C GLY A 49 -17.28 0.27 5.59
N GLU A 50 -18.57 0.51 5.81
CA GLU A 50 -19.63 0.05 4.90
C GLU A 50 -19.45 0.64 3.49
N LYS A 51 -19.20 1.94 3.40
CA LYS A 51 -18.96 2.62 2.12
C LYS A 51 -17.74 2.05 1.41
N TYR A 52 -16.66 1.79 2.16
CA TYR A 52 -15.43 1.22 1.63
C TYR A 52 -15.64 -0.18 1.04
N GLU A 53 -16.27 -1.08 1.78
CA GLU A 53 -16.57 -2.45 1.32
C GLU A 53 -17.48 -2.44 0.08
N ASN A 54 -18.52 -1.61 0.09
CA ASN A 54 -19.41 -1.45 -1.06
C ASN A 54 -18.66 -0.92 -2.29
N GLY A 55 -17.71 0.00 -2.09
CA GLY A 55 -16.84 0.50 -3.15
C GLY A 55 -16.03 -0.63 -3.79
N LEU A 56 -15.33 -1.44 -2.99
CA LEU A 56 -14.55 -2.57 -3.49
C LEU A 56 -15.44 -3.63 -4.19
N LYS A 57 -16.60 -3.92 -3.62
CA LYS A 57 -17.55 -4.87 -4.20
C LYS A 57 -18.07 -4.43 -5.56
N ASN A 58 -18.40 -3.15 -5.74
CA ASN A 58 -18.83 -2.57 -6.99
C ASN A 58 -17.77 -2.70 -8.09
N GLU A 59 -16.49 -2.62 -7.71
CA GLU A 59 -15.34 -2.83 -8.57
C GLU A 59 -14.94 -4.31 -8.72
N LYS A 60 -15.79 -5.25 -8.25
CA LYS A 60 -15.56 -6.71 -8.32
C LYS A 60 -14.27 -7.18 -7.62
N VAL A 61 -13.83 -6.47 -6.60
CA VAL A 61 -12.70 -6.87 -5.76
C VAL A 61 -13.21 -7.78 -4.65
N ASN A 62 -12.60 -8.96 -4.49
CA ASN A 62 -12.88 -9.84 -3.37
C ASN A 62 -12.25 -9.24 -2.09
N TYR A 63 -13.04 -9.07 -1.05
CA TYR A 63 -12.59 -8.50 0.21
C TYR A 63 -12.51 -9.58 1.30
N PHE A 64 -11.33 -9.76 1.88
CA PHE A 64 -11.02 -10.81 2.84
C PHE A 64 -10.77 -10.22 4.23
N TYR A 65 -11.80 -9.73 4.84
CA TYR A 65 -11.82 -9.25 6.22
C TYR A 65 -13.25 -9.26 6.77
N THR A 66 -13.42 -9.78 7.99
CA THR A 66 -14.71 -9.72 8.66
C THR A 66 -14.79 -8.47 9.53
N LYS A 67 -15.68 -7.56 9.17
CA LYS A 67 -15.96 -6.36 9.98
C LYS A 67 -16.34 -6.72 11.41
N LYS A 68 -15.79 -5.98 12.35
CA LYS A 68 -16.14 -6.05 13.77
C LYS A 68 -16.30 -4.63 14.29
N LYS A 69 -17.19 -4.45 15.25
CA LYS A 69 -17.31 -3.18 15.95
C LYS A 69 -16.09 -2.98 16.86
N GLU A 70 -15.29 -2.00 16.54
CA GLU A 70 -14.06 -1.65 17.23
C GLU A 70 -14.15 -0.22 17.81
N ASN A 71 -13.30 0.10 18.77
CA ASN A 71 -13.25 1.46 19.34
C ASN A 71 -12.54 2.48 18.44
N ILE A 72 -11.76 2.00 17.44
CA ILE A 72 -11.02 2.84 16.51
C ILE A 72 -11.80 2.88 15.20
N PRO A 73 -12.18 4.05 14.68
CA PRO A 73 -12.97 4.13 13.45
C PRO A 73 -12.17 3.70 12.22
N THR A 74 -12.90 3.49 11.12
CA THR A 74 -12.30 3.26 9.80
C THR A 74 -11.35 4.40 9.44
N GLY A 75 -10.22 4.05 8.84
CA GLY A 75 -9.24 5.02 8.36
C GLY A 75 -9.80 5.97 7.30
N SER A 76 -9.30 7.17 7.26
CA SER A 76 -9.71 8.18 6.30
C SER A 76 -8.57 9.14 5.95
N CYS A 77 -8.64 9.73 4.78
CA CYS A 77 -7.70 10.75 4.33
C CYS A 77 -8.47 11.97 3.81
N LEU A 78 -8.26 13.11 4.46
CA LEU A 78 -8.73 14.38 3.95
C LEU A 78 -7.74 14.88 2.91
N ILE A 79 -8.22 15.10 1.69
CA ILE A 79 -7.43 15.63 0.60
C ILE A 79 -7.87 17.08 0.35
N LEU A 80 -6.97 18.00 0.60
CA LEU A 80 -7.15 19.43 0.30
C LEU A 80 -6.55 19.69 -1.08
N ILE A 81 -7.35 20.27 -1.97
CA ILE A 81 -6.93 20.64 -3.31
C ILE A 81 -6.93 22.15 -3.41
N THR A 82 -5.78 22.74 -3.71
CA THR A 82 -5.62 24.19 -3.87
C THR A 82 -5.86 24.61 -5.33
N PRO A 83 -6.11 25.90 -5.62
CA PRO A 83 -6.41 26.37 -6.97
C PRO A 83 -5.33 26.08 -8.02
N ASP A 84 -4.09 25.87 -7.59
CA ASP A 84 -2.96 25.44 -8.42
C ASP A 84 -2.92 23.92 -8.68
N SER A 85 -3.97 23.20 -8.26
CA SER A 85 -4.12 21.74 -8.38
C SER A 85 -3.15 20.92 -7.50
N GLU A 86 -2.45 21.55 -6.56
CA GLU A 86 -1.65 20.83 -5.58
C GLU A 86 -2.53 20.16 -4.51
N ARG A 87 -2.03 19.06 -3.97
CA ARG A 87 -2.77 18.23 -3.02
C ARG A 87 -2.03 18.09 -1.70
N THR A 88 -2.71 18.42 -0.61
CA THR A 88 -2.26 18.10 0.75
C THR A 88 -3.09 16.98 1.32
N MET A 89 -2.44 15.92 1.79
CA MET A 89 -3.09 14.74 2.36
C MET A 89 -2.96 14.73 3.87
N CYS A 90 -4.10 14.70 4.57
CA CYS A 90 -4.17 14.56 6.02
C CYS A 90 -4.72 13.16 6.34
N ALA A 91 -3.82 12.19 6.48
CA ALA A 91 -4.18 10.79 6.69
C ALA A 91 -4.37 10.45 8.17
N PHE A 92 -5.46 9.73 8.44
CA PHE A 92 -5.70 9.04 9.70
C PHE A 92 -5.92 7.55 9.39
N LEU A 93 -4.98 6.71 9.76
CA LEU A 93 -5.01 5.29 9.43
C LEU A 93 -6.15 4.53 10.11
N GLY A 94 -6.63 5.03 11.26
CA GLY A 94 -7.71 4.39 11.99
C GLY A 94 -7.41 2.93 12.30
N ILE A 95 -8.44 2.09 12.18
CA ILE A 95 -8.31 0.65 12.44
C ILE A 95 -7.42 -0.06 11.40
N ALA A 96 -7.24 0.48 10.20
CA ALA A 96 -6.36 -0.11 9.19
C ALA A 96 -4.91 -0.23 9.70
N GLY A 97 -4.43 0.75 10.49
CA GLY A 97 -3.14 0.69 11.16
C GLY A 97 -3.02 -0.35 12.28
N LYS A 98 -4.07 -1.14 12.52
CA LYS A 98 -4.12 -2.23 13.52
C LYS A 98 -4.31 -3.61 12.88
N ILE A 99 -4.09 -3.70 11.58
CA ILE A 99 -4.04 -5.01 10.89
C ILE A 99 -2.94 -5.87 11.53
N ASN A 100 -3.19 -7.16 11.65
CA ASN A 100 -2.23 -8.09 12.25
C ASN A 100 -2.27 -9.46 11.55
N ASP A 101 -1.44 -10.38 12.01
CA ASP A 101 -1.31 -11.72 11.45
C ASP A 101 -2.60 -12.57 11.50
N LYS A 102 -3.51 -12.27 12.43
CA LYS A 102 -4.81 -12.96 12.52
C LYS A 102 -5.81 -12.48 11.47
N ASP A 103 -5.64 -11.26 10.98
CA ASP A 103 -6.46 -10.69 9.90
C ASP A 103 -6.05 -11.25 8.53
N VAL A 104 -4.95 -12.00 8.43
CA VAL A 104 -4.38 -12.54 7.20
C VAL A 104 -4.60 -14.05 7.14
N GLU A 105 -5.46 -14.49 6.22
CA GLU A 105 -5.75 -15.91 6.01
C GLU A 105 -4.73 -16.54 5.04
N GLU A 106 -3.97 -17.53 5.50
CA GLU A 106 -2.97 -18.24 4.67
C GLU A 106 -3.56 -18.84 3.39
N LYS A 107 -4.79 -19.36 3.47
CA LYS A 107 -5.46 -19.95 2.31
C LYS A 107 -5.64 -18.93 1.18
N VAL A 108 -5.95 -17.69 1.51
CA VAL A 108 -6.09 -16.61 0.52
C VAL A 108 -4.75 -16.36 -0.16
N LEU A 109 -3.69 -16.23 0.61
CA LEU A 109 -2.33 -15.99 0.10
C LEU A 109 -1.82 -17.14 -0.77
N LYS A 110 -1.99 -18.39 -0.31
CA LYS A 110 -1.57 -19.60 -1.07
C LYS A 110 -2.31 -19.75 -2.39
N ASN A 111 -3.52 -19.22 -2.52
CA ASN A 111 -4.31 -19.25 -3.76
C ASN A 111 -3.98 -18.10 -4.71
N ALA A 112 -3.38 -17.02 -4.22
CA ALA A 112 -2.94 -15.90 -5.05
C ALA A 112 -1.65 -16.24 -5.81
N GLU A 113 -1.54 -15.78 -7.06
CA GLU A 113 -0.30 -15.90 -7.83
C GLU A 113 0.73 -14.88 -7.37
N ILE A 114 0.29 -13.68 -7.02
CA ILE A 114 1.14 -12.59 -6.52
C ILE A 114 0.44 -11.93 -5.35
N THR A 115 1.14 -11.72 -4.26
CA THR A 115 0.71 -10.87 -3.15
C THR A 115 1.42 -9.53 -3.24
N PHE A 116 0.65 -8.44 -3.25
CA PHE A 116 1.17 -7.08 -3.34
C PHE A 116 1.11 -6.38 -1.99
N LEU A 117 2.24 -5.87 -1.54
CA LEU A 117 2.44 -5.18 -0.26
C LEU A 117 2.81 -3.71 -0.49
N GLU A 118 2.62 -2.88 0.52
CA GLU A 118 3.08 -1.49 0.52
C GLU A 118 3.90 -1.16 1.77
N GLY A 119 4.84 -0.23 1.66
CA GLY A 119 5.73 0.15 2.75
C GLY A 119 5.10 1.02 3.84
N TYR A 120 3.95 1.64 3.60
CA TYR A 120 3.35 2.60 4.54
C TYR A 120 3.03 2.04 5.92
N LEU A 121 2.67 0.77 6.02
CA LEU A 121 2.34 0.11 7.29
C LEU A 121 3.50 -0.75 7.84
N TRP A 122 4.72 -0.52 7.37
CA TRP A 122 5.89 -1.32 7.75
C TRP A 122 6.45 -0.98 9.14
N ASP A 123 5.92 0.01 9.82
CA ASP A 123 6.33 0.37 11.17
C ASP A 123 6.17 -0.82 12.13
N GLU A 124 6.99 -0.86 13.19
CA GLU A 124 6.96 -1.93 14.17
C GLU A 124 5.59 -2.11 14.81
N GLY A 125 5.29 -3.34 15.18
CA GLY A 125 4.04 -3.71 15.83
C GLY A 125 3.20 -4.70 15.03
N GLU A 126 1.90 -4.62 15.19
CA GLU A 126 0.96 -5.58 14.62
C GLU A 126 0.94 -5.63 13.08
N PRO A 127 1.02 -4.49 12.33
CA PRO A 127 1.05 -4.53 10.88
C PRO A 127 2.24 -5.31 10.32
N LYS A 128 3.43 -5.16 10.94
CA LYS A 128 4.62 -5.91 10.53
C LYS A 128 4.41 -7.42 10.61
N LYS A 129 3.73 -7.92 11.64
CA LYS A 129 3.41 -9.36 11.76
C LYS A 129 2.52 -9.84 10.60
N ALA A 130 1.56 -9.02 10.16
CA ALA A 130 0.74 -9.31 8.99
C ALA A 130 1.59 -9.42 7.71
N PHE A 131 2.53 -8.50 7.50
CA PHE A 131 3.45 -8.53 6.36
C PHE A 131 4.40 -9.72 6.41
N ASP A 132 5.00 -10.02 7.55
CA ASP A 132 5.88 -11.18 7.71
C ASP A 132 5.12 -12.49 7.37
N LYS A 133 3.88 -12.62 7.83
CA LYS A 133 3.01 -13.75 7.48
C LYS A 133 2.71 -13.77 5.97
N ALA A 134 2.36 -12.63 5.39
CA ALA A 134 2.07 -12.52 3.96
C ALA A 134 3.27 -12.95 3.11
N ILE A 135 4.47 -12.46 3.42
CA ILE A 135 5.70 -12.82 2.74
C ILE A 135 5.98 -14.33 2.83
N ASN A 136 5.83 -14.91 4.02
CA ASN A 136 6.15 -16.31 4.25
C ASN A 136 5.13 -17.29 3.64
N CYS A 137 3.89 -16.86 3.40
CA CYS A 137 2.82 -17.73 2.90
C CYS A 137 2.53 -17.55 1.39
N SER A 138 3.08 -16.53 0.75
CA SER A 138 2.80 -16.21 -0.65
C SER A 138 3.70 -16.97 -1.63
N LYS A 139 3.18 -17.24 -2.83
CA LYS A 139 3.96 -17.83 -3.93
C LYS A 139 4.98 -16.85 -4.51
N LYS A 140 4.51 -15.62 -4.76
CA LYS A 140 5.34 -14.49 -5.21
C LYS A 140 4.93 -13.23 -4.46
N VAL A 141 5.91 -12.41 -4.14
CA VAL A 141 5.71 -11.18 -3.40
C VAL A 141 6.15 -9.97 -4.23
N ALA A 142 5.23 -9.07 -4.45
CA ALA A 142 5.49 -7.74 -4.99
C ALA A 142 5.34 -6.69 -3.88
N MET A 143 6.17 -5.67 -3.88
CA MET A 143 6.09 -4.60 -2.89
C MET A 143 6.35 -3.24 -3.53
N SER A 144 5.54 -2.24 -3.16
CA SER A 144 5.86 -0.83 -3.37
C SER A 144 6.66 -0.30 -2.18
N LEU A 145 7.73 0.44 -2.45
CA LEU A 145 8.51 1.13 -1.42
C LEU A 145 7.74 2.30 -0.80
N SER A 146 6.67 2.73 -1.47
CA SER A 146 5.61 3.65 -1.04
C SER A 146 5.99 5.12 -1.03
N ASP A 147 6.98 5.54 -0.27
CA ASP A 147 7.56 6.88 -0.30
C ASP A 147 8.99 6.91 0.25
N LEU A 148 9.65 8.05 0.05
CA LEU A 148 11.02 8.26 0.49
C LEU A 148 11.17 8.15 2.03
N PHE A 149 10.18 8.62 2.80
CA PHE A 149 10.22 8.53 4.27
C PHE A 149 10.13 7.09 4.77
N CYS A 150 9.36 6.24 4.10
CA CYS A 150 9.32 4.80 4.39
C CYS A 150 10.68 4.16 4.11
N VAL A 151 11.28 4.48 2.97
CA VAL A 151 12.61 3.96 2.61
C VAL A 151 13.67 4.40 3.62
N GLU A 152 13.72 5.67 3.99
CA GLU A 152 14.71 6.18 4.92
C GLU A 152 14.58 5.57 6.32
N ARG A 153 13.35 5.41 6.81
CA ARG A 153 13.10 4.78 8.13
C ARG A 153 13.44 3.30 8.17
N HIS A 154 13.20 2.59 7.07
CA HIS A 154 13.32 1.12 7.02
C HIS A 154 14.38 0.63 6.06
N LYS A 155 15.33 1.48 5.66
CA LYS A 155 16.29 1.25 4.58
C LYS A 155 16.96 -0.11 4.62
N GLN A 156 17.57 -0.46 5.74
CA GLN A 156 18.29 -1.73 5.88
C GLN A 156 17.36 -2.93 5.74
N HIS A 157 16.16 -2.82 6.31
CA HIS A 157 15.16 -3.89 6.25
C HIS A 157 14.58 -4.02 4.84
N PHE A 158 14.24 -2.91 4.19
CA PHE A 158 13.77 -2.93 2.80
C PHE A 158 14.82 -3.49 1.84
N LEU A 159 16.08 -3.15 2.05
CA LEU A 159 17.17 -3.70 1.26
C LEU A 159 17.30 -5.23 1.43
N ASP A 160 17.16 -5.74 2.66
CA ASP A 160 17.14 -7.16 2.94
C ASP A 160 15.94 -7.86 2.27
N LEU A 161 14.75 -7.27 2.35
CA LEU A 161 13.57 -7.79 1.67
C LEU A 161 13.75 -7.84 0.16
N VAL A 162 14.24 -6.77 -0.45
CA VAL A 162 14.51 -6.72 -1.89
C VAL A 162 15.47 -7.81 -2.31
N LYS A 163 16.56 -8.02 -1.56
CA LYS A 163 17.55 -9.05 -1.87
C LYS A 163 16.99 -10.46 -1.70
N ASN A 164 16.25 -10.72 -0.63
CA ASN A 164 16.04 -12.08 -0.15
C ASN A 164 14.58 -12.58 -0.22
N LYS A 165 13.58 -11.68 -0.31
CA LYS A 165 12.16 -12.04 -0.12
C LYS A 165 11.24 -11.60 -1.25
N LEU A 166 11.52 -10.47 -1.89
CA LEU A 166 10.64 -9.91 -2.91
C LEU A 166 11.01 -10.44 -4.30
N ASP A 167 10.00 -10.68 -5.13
CA ASP A 167 10.15 -11.04 -6.55
C ASP A 167 10.05 -9.79 -7.43
N ILE A 168 9.18 -8.83 -7.04
CA ILE A 168 8.90 -7.62 -7.79
C ILE A 168 8.94 -6.43 -6.84
N VAL A 169 9.63 -5.38 -7.25
CA VAL A 169 9.72 -4.11 -6.50
C VAL A 169 9.20 -2.98 -7.35
N PHE A 170 8.32 -2.17 -6.79
CA PHE A 170 7.85 -0.92 -7.36
C PHE A 170 8.42 0.25 -6.57
N ALA A 171 9.03 1.19 -7.26
CA ALA A 171 9.61 2.38 -6.65
C ALA A 171 9.59 3.56 -7.65
N ASN A 172 9.65 4.79 -7.16
CA ASN A 172 10.08 5.90 -8.00
C ASN A 172 11.61 6.04 -7.97
N GLU A 173 12.16 6.95 -8.80
CA GLU A 173 13.62 7.15 -8.87
C GLU A 173 14.21 7.54 -7.50
N GLN A 174 13.56 8.42 -6.76
CA GLN A 174 14.06 8.89 -5.45
C GLN A 174 14.07 7.76 -4.42
N GLU A 175 13.03 6.96 -4.38
CA GLU A 175 12.92 5.81 -3.47
C GLU A 175 14.01 4.77 -3.73
N ILE A 176 14.18 4.36 -5.00
CA ILE A 176 15.17 3.32 -5.31
C ILE A 176 16.60 3.84 -5.19
N PHE A 177 16.84 5.09 -5.53
CA PHE A 177 18.14 5.72 -5.34
C PHE A 177 18.50 5.84 -3.88
N SER A 178 17.55 6.26 -3.03
CA SER A 178 17.75 6.28 -1.59
C SER A 178 18.04 4.89 -1.04
N LEU A 179 17.25 3.88 -1.45
CA LEU A 179 17.42 2.49 -0.99
C LEU A 179 18.83 1.96 -1.29
N LEU A 180 19.31 2.16 -2.51
CA LEU A 180 20.59 1.64 -2.98
C LEU A 180 21.77 2.57 -2.73
N ASN A 181 21.51 3.77 -2.18
CA ASN A 181 22.51 4.80 -1.95
C ASN A 181 23.28 5.20 -3.23
N THR A 182 22.55 5.41 -4.32
CA THR A 182 23.07 5.78 -5.63
C THR A 182 22.30 6.96 -6.21
N GLN A 183 22.82 7.53 -7.29
CA GLN A 183 22.12 8.49 -8.16
C GLN A 183 22.12 8.01 -9.64
N SER A 184 22.57 6.78 -9.87
CA SER A 184 22.74 6.20 -11.20
C SER A 184 21.69 5.14 -11.47
N LEU A 185 20.94 5.34 -12.55
CA LEU A 185 19.99 4.35 -13.05
C LEU A 185 20.69 3.07 -13.53
N GLU A 186 21.90 3.20 -14.10
CA GLU A 186 22.72 2.08 -14.53
C GLU A 186 23.10 1.16 -13.35
N GLU A 187 23.40 1.74 -12.19
CA GLU A 187 23.67 0.98 -10.95
C GLU A 187 22.43 0.25 -10.46
N VAL A 188 21.24 0.87 -10.55
CA VAL A 188 19.97 0.21 -10.22
C VAL A 188 19.71 -0.96 -11.17
N ILE A 189 19.96 -0.79 -12.47
CA ILE A 189 19.81 -1.84 -13.48
C ILE A 189 20.79 -2.99 -13.20
N SER A 190 22.04 -2.69 -12.90
CA SER A 190 23.06 -3.69 -12.54
C SER A 190 22.65 -4.46 -11.29
N PHE A 191 22.26 -3.77 -10.24
CA PHE A 191 21.75 -4.38 -9.01
C PHE A 191 20.54 -5.31 -9.27
N SER A 192 19.56 -4.88 -10.08
CA SER A 192 18.38 -5.69 -10.42
C SER A 192 18.79 -6.99 -11.07
N LYS A 193 19.72 -6.94 -12.03
CA LYS A 193 20.24 -8.12 -12.75
C LYS A 193 21.05 -9.04 -11.82
N GLU A 194 21.95 -8.49 -11.03
CA GLU A 194 22.77 -9.23 -10.07
C GLU A 194 21.92 -9.96 -9.03
N GLN A 195 20.88 -9.32 -8.54
CA GLN A 195 19.95 -9.91 -7.56
C GLN A 195 18.84 -10.75 -8.20
N ASN A 196 18.76 -10.80 -9.54
CA ASN A 196 17.69 -11.48 -10.30
C ASN A 196 16.28 -11.03 -9.84
N LYS A 197 16.08 -9.72 -9.74
CA LYS A 197 14.82 -9.09 -9.28
C LYS A 197 14.15 -8.31 -10.39
N ASN A 198 12.82 -8.31 -10.41
CA ASN A 198 12.06 -7.42 -11.27
C ASN A 198 11.88 -6.09 -10.54
N ILE A 199 12.50 -5.03 -11.01
CA ILE A 199 12.35 -3.67 -10.45
C ILE A 199 11.65 -2.80 -11.47
N ILE A 200 10.51 -2.24 -11.06
CA ILE A 200 9.73 -1.29 -11.86
C ILE A 200 9.92 0.11 -11.25
N ILE A 201 10.49 1.01 -12.04
CA ILE A 201 10.85 2.37 -11.61
C ILE A 201 9.95 3.36 -12.33
N THR A 202 9.12 4.09 -11.57
CA THR A 202 8.33 5.21 -12.11
C THR A 202 9.15 6.49 -12.11
N ARG A 203 8.99 7.32 -13.17
CA ARG A 203 9.85 8.46 -13.45
C ARG A 203 9.07 9.73 -13.79
N GLY A 204 7.84 9.85 -13.28
CA GLY A 204 6.98 10.99 -13.57
C GLY A 204 6.65 11.11 -15.06
N ASP A 205 6.91 12.25 -15.65
CA ASP A 205 6.69 12.55 -17.07
C ASP A 205 7.61 11.74 -18.01
N LYS A 206 8.70 11.17 -17.50
CA LYS A 206 9.61 10.28 -18.25
C LYS A 206 9.10 8.84 -18.35
N GLY A 207 7.90 8.55 -17.83
CA GLY A 207 7.28 7.23 -17.90
C GLY A 207 7.81 6.25 -16.85
N ALA A 208 8.04 5.00 -17.24
CA ALA A 208 8.53 3.95 -16.33
C ALA A 208 9.54 3.03 -17.03
N ILE A 209 10.40 2.42 -16.24
CA ILE A 209 11.36 1.41 -16.67
C ILE A 209 11.09 0.12 -15.88
N ALA A 210 11.03 -1.01 -16.57
CA ALA A 210 11.01 -2.34 -15.96
C ALA A 210 12.34 -3.04 -16.25
N VAL A 211 13.02 -3.46 -15.21
CA VAL A 211 14.30 -4.19 -15.29
C VAL A 211 14.08 -5.61 -14.79
N LYS A 212 14.64 -6.57 -15.55
CA LYS A 212 14.63 -7.99 -15.22
C LYS A 212 16.01 -8.58 -15.38
#